data_75c68a519ed5c48398e0ef7e8bbcff2b
#
_entry.id   75c68a519ed5c48398e0ef7e8bbcff2b
#
_cell.length_a   1.000
_cell.length_b   1.000
_cell.length_c   1.000
_cell.angle_alpha   90.00
_cell.angle_beta   90.00
_cell.angle_gamma   90.00
#
_symmetry.space_group_name_H-M   'P 1'
#
loop_
_entity.id
_entity.type
_entity.pdbx_description
1 polymer ?
#
loop_
_entity_poly.entity_id
_entity_poly.type
_entity_poly.pdbx_seq_one_letter_code
_entity_poly.pdbx_strand_id
1 'polypeptide(L)'
;MGERYDSEPTVYDRLLDQVRELLGAGDDALLVEANIAVNHALQLHPDSVDAWLLKCQVASATGDDLAALAAIEMALRRSPHRPEGLYWRGAVLGDLGRHREALRSIEAAFRVLGDAEHWLLEDLFYEKVTILDALGLHDAAVAACAAGLERCPGSALLRAALAPAERARVRGSLKVLRGGA
;
A
#
# COMPACT_ATOMS: atom_id res chain seq x y z
N MET A 1 -1.11 -33.62 -24.97
CA MET A 1 -1.16 -32.32 -25.64
C MET A 1 -2.51 -31.72 -25.25
N GLY A 2 -2.54 -30.99 -24.11
CA GLY A 2 -3.73 -30.37 -23.58
C GLY A 2 -3.79 -28.92 -24.08
N GLU A 3 -4.76 -28.67 -24.97
CA GLU A 3 -5.12 -27.32 -25.38
C GLU A 3 -5.55 -26.55 -24.13
N ARG A 4 -4.80 -25.49 -23.77
CA ARG A 4 -5.31 -24.47 -22.87
C ARG A 4 -6.43 -23.76 -23.65
N TYR A 5 -7.68 -24.01 -23.27
CA TYR A 5 -8.79 -23.15 -23.62
C TYR A 5 -8.50 -21.79 -22.98
N ASP A 6 -7.96 -20.86 -23.73
CA ASP A 6 -8.03 -19.44 -23.42
C ASP A 6 -9.51 -19.06 -23.55
N SER A 7 -10.24 -19.16 -22.44
CA SER A 7 -11.61 -18.64 -22.39
C SER A 7 -11.53 -17.12 -22.57
N GLU A 8 -12.37 -16.58 -23.47
CA GLU A 8 -12.46 -15.12 -23.64
C GLU A 8 -12.70 -14.45 -22.30
N PRO A 9 -12.03 -13.31 -22.03
CA PRO A 9 -12.19 -12.58 -20.77
C PRO A 9 -13.66 -12.20 -20.56
N THR A 10 -14.16 -12.48 -19.38
CA THR A 10 -15.53 -12.14 -18.99
C THR A 10 -15.75 -10.63 -18.96
N VAL A 11 -17.00 -10.18 -18.86
CA VAL A 11 -17.31 -8.75 -18.63
C VAL A 11 -16.64 -8.25 -17.35
N TYR A 12 -16.63 -9.09 -16.32
CA TYR A 12 -15.99 -8.79 -15.06
C TYR A 12 -14.47 -8.60 -15.22
N ASP A 13 -13.77 -9.49 -15.89
CA ASP A 13 -12.33 -9.40 -16.12
C ASP A 13 -11.97 -8.11 -16.88
N ARG A 14 -12.74 -7.80 -17.94
CA ARG A 14 -12.56 -6.55 -18.70
C ARG A 14 -12.76 -5.30 -17.86
N LEU A 15 -13.72 -5.30 -16.92
CA LEU A 15 -13.92 -4.18 -16.01
C LEU A 15 -12.73 -4.00 -15.06
N LEU A 16 -12.17 -5.08 -14.50
CA LEU A 16 -10.99 -4.98 -13.64
C LEU A 16 -9.77 -4.47 -14.41
N ASP A 17 -9.56 -4.95 -15.64
CA ASP A 17 -8.45 -4.49 -16.49
C ASP A 17 -8.63 -3.01 -16.87
N GLN A 18 -9.82 -2.59 -17.22
CA GLN A 18 -10.14 -1.17 -17.45
C GLN A 18 -9.79 -0.31 -16.24
N VAL A 19 -10.17 -0.73 -15.02
CA VAL A 19 -9.83 0.02 -13.80
C VAL A 19 -8.32 0.13 -13.62
N ARG A 20 -7.55 -0.95 -13.85
CA ARG A 20 -6.09 -0.94 -13.77
C ARG A 20 -5.45 0.02 -14.78
N GLU A 21 -5.94 0.01 -16.01
CA GLU A 21 -5.48 0.93 -17.07
C GLU A 21 -5.75 2.39 -16.70
N LEU A 22 -6.96 2.70 -16.24
CA LEU A 22 -7.35 4.06 -15.87
C LEU A 22 -6.54 4.58 -14.66
N LEU A 23 -6.28 3.73 -13.65
CA LEU A 23 -5.39 4.06 -12.53
C LEU A 23 -3.94 4.26 -13.00
N GLY A 24 -3.46 3.41 -13.90
CA GLY A 24 -2.10 3.49 -14.44
C GLY A 24 -1.84 4.70 -15.32
N ALA A 25 -2.87 5.31 -15.87
CA ALA A 25 -2.76 6.52 -16.70
C ALA A 25 -2.38 7.77 -15.91
N GLY A 26 -2.61 7.78 -14.57
CA GLY A 26 -2.24 8.90 -13.70
C GLY A 26 -3.00 10.21 -13.98
N ASP A 27 -4.17 10.13 -14.60
CA ASP A 27 -5.01 11.27 -14.94
C ASP A 27 -6.26 11.30 -14.04
N ASP A 28 -6.37 12.32 -13.21
CA ASP A 28 -7.49 12.50 -12.29
C ASP A 28 -8.85 12.52 -13.00
N ALA A 29 -8.92 12.98 -14.25
CA ALA A 29 -10.16 12.99 -15.03
C ALA A 29 -10.69 11.57 -15.30
N LEU A 30 -9.82 10.55 -15.33
CA LEU A 30 -10.18 9.17 -15.56
C LEU A 30 -10.63 8.43 -14.29
N LEU A 31 -10.39 8.99 -13.11
CA LEU A 31 -10.75 8.35 -11.83
C LEU A 31 -12.27 8.19 -11.65
N VAL A 32 -13.06 9.09 -12.25
CA VAL A 32 -14.53 8.98 -12.25
C VAL A 32 -14.95 7.72 -13.04
N GLU A 33 -14.35 7.50 -14.20
CA GLU A 33 -14.63 6.33 -15.03
C GLU A 33 -14.17 5.04 -14.33
N ALA A 34 -12.96 5.05 -13.75
CA ALA A 34 -12.45 3.94 -12.93
C ALA A 34 -13.41 3.58 -11.79
N ASN A 35 -13.98 4.60 -11.12
CA ASN A 35 -14.94 4.40 -10.05
C ASN A 35 -16.26 3.75 -10.54
N ILE A 36 -16.75 4.14 -11.71
CA ILE A 36 -17.93 3.53 -12.35
C ILE A 36 -17.64 2.07 -12.68
N ALA A 37 -16.51 1.78 -13.32
CA ALA A 37 -16.13 0.45 -13.73
C ALA A 37 -15.97 -0.51 -12.54
N VAL A 38 -15.29 -0.08 -11.46
CA VAL A 38 -15.12 -0.93 -10.27
C VAL A 38 -16.42 -1.16 -9.53
N ASN A 39 -17.32 -0.19 -9.49
CA ASN A 39 -18.64 -0.37 -8.90
C ASN A 39 -19.48 -1.37 -9.71
N HIS A 40 -19.38 -1.36 -11.03
CA HIS A 40 -20.04 -2.35 -11.90
C HIS A 40 -19.44 -3.75 -11.68
N ALA A 41 -18.12 -3.87 -11.56
CA ALA A 41 -17.47 -5.14 -11.21
C ALA A 41 -17.98 -5.69 -9.87
N LEU A 42 -18.13 -4.84 -8.86
CA LEU A 42 -18.67 -5.21 -7.55
C LEU A 42 -20.18 -5.56 -7.57
N GLN A 43 -20.96 -5.02 -8.51
CA GLN A 43 -22.35 -5.44 -8.71
C GLN A 43 -22.41 -6.86 -9.28
N LEU A 44 -21.48 -7.22 -10.17
CA LEU A 44 -21.39 -8.57 -10.75
C LEU A 44 -20.86 -9.58 -9.72
N HIS A 45 -19.82 -9.20 -8.97
CA HIS A 45 -19.15 -10.05 -7.99
C HIS A 45 -18.90 -9.30 -6.67
N PRO A 46 -19.91 -9.20 -5.78
CA PRO A 46 -19.82 -8.44 -4.52
C PRO A 46 -18.75 -8.95 -3.55
N ASP A 47 -18.37 -10.21 -3.68
CA ASP A 47 -17.38 -10.86 -2.81
C ASP A 47 -15.97 -10.89 -3.39
N SER A 48 -15.74 -10.25 -4.54
CA SER A 48 -14.43 -10.21 -5.15
C SER A 48 -13.44 -9.39 -4.34
N VAL A 49 -12.38 -10.05 -3.87
CA VAL A 49 -11.26 -9.39 -3.16
C VAL A 49 -10.54 -8.42 -4.09
N ASP A 50 -10.30 -8.80 -5.35
CA ASP A 50 -9.60 -7.98 -6.32
C ASP A 50 -10.37 -6.70 -6.66
N ALA A 51 -11.70 -6.80 -6.84
CA ALA A 51 -12.53 -5.63 -7.07
C ALA A 51 -12.55 -4.67 -5.85
N TRP A 52 -12.58 -5.19 -4.63
CA TRP A 52 -12.48 -4.38 -3.42
C TRP A 52 -11.10 -3.73 -3.25
N LEU A 53 -10.01 -4.43 -3.63
CA LEU A 53 -8.66 -3.83 -3.66
C LEU A 53 -8.59 -2.67 -4.66
N LEU A 54 -9.10 -2.86 -5.87
CA LEU A 54 -9.16 -1.80 -6.88
C LEU A 54 -10.05 -0.64 -6.43
N LYS A 55 -11.18 -0.92 -5.75
CA LYS A 55 -12.04 0.13 -5.17
C LYS A 55 -11.29 0.97 -4.14
N CYS A 56 -10.47 0.33 -3.29
CA CYS A 56 -9.59 1.05 -2.36
C CYS A 56 -8.61 1.96 -3.11
N GLN A 57 -7.95 1.44 -4.16
CA GLN A 57 -6.98 2.22 -4.94
C GLN A 57 -7.63 3.43 -5.62
N VAL A 58 -8.80 3.26 -6.22
CA VAL A 58 -9.56 4.36 -6.83
C VAL A 58 -9.95 5.40 -5.79
N ALA A 59 -10.45 4.99 -4.63
CA ALA A 59 -10.83 5.90 -3.56
C ALA A 59 -9.60 6.66 -2.99
N SER A 60 -8.47 5.98 -2.79
CA SER A 60 -7.21 6.61 -2.37
C SER A 60 -6.72 7.62 -3.40
N ALA A 61 -6.74 7.28 -4.70
CA ALA A 61 -6.36 8.19 -5.77
C ALA A 61 -7.24 9.44 -5.86
N THR A 62 -8.51 9.35 -5.47
CA THR A 62 -9.42 10.50 -5.39
C THR A 62 -9.32 11.27 -4.07
N GLY A 63 -8.44 10.85 -3.13
CA GLY A 63 -8.28 11.47 -1.81
C GLY A 63 -9.43 11.16 -0.84
N ASP A 64 -10.29 10.17 -1.13
CA ASP A 64 -11.33 9.71 -0.20
C ASP A 64 -10.81 8.55 0.66
N ASP A 65 -9.95 8.88 1.62
CA ASP A 65 -9.29 7.89 2.50
C ASP A 65 -10.29 7.11 3.35
N LEU A 66 -11.45 7.69 3.67
CA LEU A 66 -12.49 6.97 4.42
C LEU A 66 -13.17 5.91 3.55
N ALA A 67 -13.48 6.22 2.30
CA ALA A 67 -13.99 5.24 1.35
C ALA A 67 -12.93 4.18 1.02
N ALA A 68 -11.66 4.57 0.89
CA ALA A 68 -10.54 3.66 0.70
C ALA A 68 -10.42 2.67 1.88
N LEU A 69 -10.50 3.17 3.13
CA LEU A 69 -10.47 2.32 4.32
C LEU A 69 -11.66 1.36 4.34
N ALA A 70 -12.86 1.84 4.04
CA ALA A 70 -14.05 0.99 3.99
C ALA A 70 -13.90 -0.14 2.95
N ALA A 71 -13.39 0.18 1.76
CA ALA A 71 -13.17 -0.79 0.69
C ALA A 71 -12.13 -1.85 1.07
N ILE A 72 -10.99 -1.44 1.66
CA ILE A 72 -9.94 -2.39 2.04
C ILE A 72 -10.37 -3.31 3.19
N GLU A 73 -11.18 -2.82 4.13
CA GLU A 73 -11.76 -3.67 5.18
C GLU A 73 -12.73 -4.71 4.59
N MET A 74 -13.43 -4.38 3.48
CA MET A 74 -14.25 -5.37 2.75
C MET A 74 -13.39 -6.46 2.10
N ALA A 75 -12.26 -6.11 1.50
CA ALA A 75 -11.30 -7.07 0.95
C ALA A 75 -10.72 -7.99 2.04
N LEU A 76 -10.24 -7.40 3.14
CA LEU A 76 -9.60 -8.14 4.23
C LEU A 76 -10.56 -9.02 5.04
N ARG A 77 -11.85 -8.71 5.10
CA ARG A 77 -12.85 -9.63 5.68
C ARG A 77 -12.95 -10.94 4.91
N ARG A 78 -12.69 -10.93 3.61
CA ARG A 78 -12.73 -12.11 2.73
C ARG A 78 -11.39 -12.82 2.64
N SER A 79 -10.31 -12.05 2.67
CA SER A 79 -8.95 -12.55 2.60
C SER A 79 -8.05 -11.85 3.63
N PRO A 80 -8.10 -12.26 4.92
CA PRO A 80 -7.43 -11.56 6.03
C PRO A 80 -5.89 -11.53 5.92
N HIS A 81 -5.32 -12.46 5.18
CA HIS A 81 -3.88 -12.62 5.02
C HIS A 81 -3.37 -12.25 3.62
N ARG A 82 -4.12 -11.44 2.88
CA ARG A 82 -3.65 -10.95 1.58
C ARG A 82 -2.64 -9.82 1.77
N PRO A 83 -1.37 -10.00 1.34
CA PRO A 83 -0.33 -9.00 1.58
C PRO A 83 -0.66 -7.62 1.00
N GLU A 84 -1.22 -7.58 -0.22
CA GLU A 84 -1.64 -6.34 -0.88
C GLU A 84 -2.74 -5.62 -0.08
N GLY A 85 -3.68 -6.38 0.48
CA GLY A 85 -4.74 -5.82 1.32
C GLY A 85 -4.19 -5.21 2.61
N LEU A 86 -3.25 -5.88 3.26
CA LEU A 86 -2.59 -5.39 4.46
C LEU A 86 -1.71 -4.16 4.18
N TYR A 87 -1.04 -4.13 3.05
CA TYR A 87 -0.29 -2.97 2.56
C TYR A 87 -1.22 -1.76 2.37
N TRP A 88 -2.27 -1.89 1.55
CA TRP A 88 -3.20 -0.79 1.29
C TRP A 88 -3.89 -0.29 2.55
N ARG A 89 -4.22 -1.19 3.48
CA ARG A 89 -4.73 -0.78 4.79
C ARG A 89 -3.71 0.04 5.56
N GLY A 90 -2.43 -0.32 5.50
CA GLY A 90 -1.34 0.43 6.12
C GLY A 90 -1.21 1.82 5.53
N ALA A 91 -1.13 1.95 4.21
CA ALA A 91 -1.03 3.20 3.49
C ALA A 91 -2.19 4.14 3.82
N VAL A 92 -3.44 3.69 3.63
CA VAL A 92 -4.65 4.49 3.91
C VAL A 92 -4.73 4.91 5.39
N LEU A 93 -4.36 4.05 6.32
CA LEU A 93 -4.29 4.42 7.74
C LEU A 93 -3.19 5.45 8.02
N GLY A 94 -2.09 5.40 7.27
CA GLY A 94 -1.03 6.41 7.29
C GLY A 94 -1.54 7.78 6.87
N ASP A 95 -2.25 7.85 5.74
CA ASP A 95 -2.87 9.07 5.19
C ASP A 95 -3.90 9.66 6.16
N LEU A 96 -4.67 8.81 6.84
CA LEU A 96 -5.59 9.21 7.92
C LEU A 96 -4.90 9.61 9.24
N GLY A 97 -3.56 9.61 9.31
CA GLY A 97 -2.80 9.93 10.52
C GLY A 97 -2.85 8.84 11.61
N ARG A 98 -3.44 7.68 11.33
CA ARG A 98 -3.56 6.54 12.27
C ARG A 98 -2.29 5.68 12.27
N HIS A 99 -1.13 6.32 12.40
CA HIS A 99 0.18 5.72 12.16
C HIS A 99 0.48 4.44 12.97
N ARG A 100 0.00 4.33 14.23
CA ARG A 100 0.20 3.09 15.00
C ARG A 100 -0.58 1.90 14.45
N GLU A 101 -1.75 2.14 13.86
CA GLU A 101 -2.55 1.11 13.22
C GLU A 101 -1.99 0.78 11.83
N ALA A 102 -1.52 1.78 11.11
CA ALA A 102 -0.80 1.63 9.87
C ALA A 102 0.42 0.71 10.05
N LEU A 103 1.27 0.98 11.04
CA LEU A 103 2.45 0.15 11.33
C LEU A 103 2.08 -1.31 11.59
N ARG A 104 1.01 -1.57 12.38
CA ARG A 104 0.54 -2.94 12.62
C ARG A 104 0.11 -3.65 11.33
N SER A 105 -0.51 -2.93 10.39
CA SER A 105 -0.92 -3.49 9.10
C SER A 105 0.28 -3.84 8.22
N ILE A 106 1.26 -2.96 8.14
CA ILE A 106 2.51 -3.20 7.39
C ILE A 106 3.30 -4.37 7.99
N GLU A 107 3.41 -4.44 9.32
CA GLU A 107 4.08 -5.56 9.99
C GLU A 107 3.33 -6.89 9.80
N ALA A 108 2.00 -6.84 9.69
CA ALA A 108 1.21 -8.02 9.35
C ALA A 108 1.50 -8.48 7.91
N ALA A 109 1.64 -7.56 6.95
CA ALA A 109 2.01 -7.88 5.58
C ALA A 109 3.41 -8.55 5.52
N PHE A 110 4.41 -8.00 6.22
CA PHE A 110 5.72 -8.63 6.32
C PHE A 110 5.68 -10.03 6.93
N ARG A 111 4.87 -10.26 7.96
CA ARG A 111 4.71 -11.60 8.56
C ARG A 111 4.10 -12.63 7.61
N VAL A 112 3.17 -12.19 6.75
CA VAL A 112 2.56 -13.07 5.74
C VAL A 112 3.56 -13.41 4.64
N LEU A 113 4.35 -12.42 4.18
CA LEU A 113 5.36 -12.63 3.14
C LEU A 113 6.56 -13.43 3.64
N GLY A 114 6.95 -13.26 4.91
CA GLY A 114 8.16 -13.88 5.45
C GLY A 114 9.40 -13.43 4.67
N ASP A 115 10.26 -14.41 4.33
CA ASP A 115 11.50 -14.16 3.57
C ASP A 115 11.31 -14.28 2.05
N ALA A 116 10.10 -14.52 1.57
CA ALA A 116 9.83 -14.65 0.14
C ALA A 116 10.16 -13.34 -0.60
N GLU A 117 10.76 -13.49 -1.78
CA GLU A 117 10.83 -12.36 -2.72
C GLU A 117 9.43 -12.04 -3.24
N HIS A 118 9.05 -10.78 -3.17
CA HIS A 118 7.74 -10.32 -3.58
C HIS A 118 7.84 -8.90 -4.13
N TRP A 119 7.12 -8.60 -5.19
CA TRP A 119 7.12 -7.29 -5.85
C TRP A 119 6.72 -6.13 -4.91
N LEU A 120 5.94 -6.41 -3.87
CA LEU A 120 5.45 -5.44 -2.89
C LEU A 120 6.49 -5.06 -1.82
N LEU A 121 7.65 -5.74 -1.75
CA LEU A 121 8.62 -5.53 -0.67
C LEU A 121 9.17 -4.11 -0.61
N GLU A 122 9.47 -3.53 -1.76
CA GLU A 122 9.98 -2.15 -1.85
C GLU A 122 8.97 -1.16 -1.25
N ASP A 123 7.70 -1.28 -1.66
CA ASP A 123 6.63 -0.41 -1.18
C ASP A 123 6.37 -0.61 0.32
N LEU A 124 6.39 -1.86 0.81
CA LEU A 124 6.24 -2.15 2.23
C LEU A 124 7.34 -1.54 3.09
N PHE A 125 8.59 -1.61 2.65
CA PHE A 125 9.70 -0.98 3.37
C PHE A 125 9.59 0.55 3.33
N TYR A 126 9.25 1.12 2.18
CA TYR A 126 9.07 2.55 2.05
C TYR A 126 7.95 3.06 2.97
N GLU A 127 6.79 2.40 2.95
CA GLU A 127 5.66 2.74 3.81
C GLU A 127 6.02 2.60 5.30
N LYS A 128 6.74 1.54 5.67
CA LYS A 128 7.24 1.39 7.05
C LYS A 128 8.13 2.54 7.47
N VAL A 129 9.06 2.99 6.62
CA VAL A 129 9.94 4.12 6.89
C VAL A 129 9.12 5.39 7.11
N THR A 130 8.16 5.67 6.23
CA THR A 130 7.29 6.86 6.31
C THR A 130 6.47 6.88 7.59
N ILE A 131 5.86 5.76 7.94
CA ILE A 131 5.07 5.62 9.18
C ILE A 131 5.95 5.78 10.43
N LEU A 132 7.13 5.17 10.46
CA LEU A 132 8.05 5.27 11.58
C LEU A 132 8.57 6.70 11.77
N ASP A 133 8.84 7.41 10.68
CA ASP A 133 9.25 8.82 10.73
C ASP A 133 8.11 9.70 11.26
N ALA A 134 6.88 9.49 10.82
CA ALA A 134 5.69 10.18 11.31
C ALA A 134 5.41 9.92 12.81
N LEU A 135 5.79 8.75 13.31
CA LEU A 135 5.75 8.41 14.75
C LEU A 135 6.91 9.00 15.57
N GLY A 136 7.89 9.66 14.92
CA GLY A 136 9.11 10.15 15.55
C GLY A 136 10.11 9.05 15.92
N LEU A 137 9.92 7.83 15.42
CA LEU A 137 10.79 6.68 15.66
C LEU A 137 11.94 6.64 14.63
N HIS A 138 12.71 7.72 14.59
CA HIS A 138 13.69 7.97 13.52
C HIS A 138 14.81 6.91 13.43
N ASP A 139 15.27 6.36 14.55
CA ASP A 139 16.26 5.27 14.54
C ASP A 139 15.68 4.00 13.89
N ALA A 140 14.44 3.68 14.20
CA ALA A 140 13.74 2.55 13.58
C ALA A 140 13.46 2.80 12.07
N ALA A 141 13.18 4.03 11.67
CA ALA A 141 13.00 4.40 10.27
C ALA A 141 14.30 4.17 9.45
N VAL A 142 15.45 4.62 9.98
CA VAL A 142 16.76 4.38 9.35
C VAL A 142 17.06 2.87 9.27
N ALA A 143 16.80 2.12 10.34
CA ALA A 143 17.01 0.67 10.36
C ALA A 143 16.08 -0.04 9.34
N ALA A 144 14.82 0.37 9.23
CA ALA A 144 13.90 -0.18 8.24
C ALA A 144 14.34 0.11 6.81
N CYS A 145 14.86 1.32 6.55
CA CYS A 145 15.40 1.71 5.26
C CYS A 145 16.63 0.86 4.88
N ALA A 146 17.56 0.65 5.83
CA ALA A 146 18.73 -0.20 5.62
C ALA A 146 18.34 -1.65 5.31
N ALA A 147 17.43 -2.24 6.12
CA ALA A 147 16.91 -3.58 5.88
C ALA A 147 16.20 -3.71 4.52
N GLY A 148 15.47 -2.67 4.10
CA GLY A 148 14.85 -2.62 2.78
C GLY A 148 15.88 -2.62 1.65
N LEU A 149 16.99 -1.89 1.80
CA LEU A 149 18.08 -1.87 0.82
C LEU A 149 18.87 -3.18 0.75
N GLU A 150 18.93 -3.95 1.85
CA GLU A 150 19.49 -5.32 1.82
C GLU A 150 18.61 -6.27 1.00
N ARG A 151 17.27 -6.16 1.11
CA ARG A 151 16.30 -6.99 0.38
C ARG A 151 16.05 -6.51 -1.05
N CYS A 152 16.13 -5.20 -1.29
CA CYS A 152 15.87 -4.52 -2.56
C CYS A 152 17.05 -3.61 -2.93
N PRO A 153 18.25 -4.13 -3.21
CA PRO A 153 19.47 -3.33 -3.39
C PRO A 153 19.40 -2.39 -4.59
N GLY A 154 18.52 -2.67 -5.56
CA GLY A 154 18.24 -1.82 -6.72
C GLY A 154 17.32 -0.62 -6.44
N SER A 155 16.65 -0.57 -5.29
CA SER A 155 15.62 0.42 -5.00
C SER A 155 16.14 1.86 -5.00
N ALA A 156 15.70 2.64 -5.96
CA ALA A 156 15.94 4.09 -5.99
C ALA A 156 15.08 4.81 -4.93
N LEU A 157 13.88 4.30 -4.69
CA LEU A 157 12.92 4.84 -3.73
C LEU A 157 13.49 4.80 -2.30
N LEU A 158 13.98 3.63 -1.86
CA LEU A 158 14.57 3.47 -0.53
C LEU A 158 15.87 4.25 -0.37
N ARG A 159 16.72 4.31 -1.42
CA ARG A 159 17.90 5.17 -1.39
C ARG A 159 17.54 6.65 -1.22
N ALA A 160 16.50 7.11 -1.88
CA ALA A 160 16.02 8.49 -1.73
C ALA A 160 15.43 8.75 -0.34
N ALA A 161 14.81 7.76 0.29
CA ALA A 161 14.24 7.88 1.63
C ALA A 161 15.29 7.88 2.76
N LEU A 162 16.47 7.29 2.56
CA LEU A 162 17.50 7.15 3.59
C LEU A 162 18.01 8.49 4.13
N ALA A 163 18.41 9.41 3.27
CA ALA A 163 18.98 10.70 3.68
C ALA A 163 17.99 11.60 4.44
N PRO A 164 16.69 11.69 4.08
CA PRO A 164 15.69 12.33 4.92
C PRO A 164 15.55 11.68 6.29
N ALA A 165 15.50 10.35 6.38
CA ALA A 165 15.38 9.61 7.64
C ALA A 165 16.57 9.86 8.58
N GLU A 166 17.81 9.84 8.04
CA GLU A 166 19.01 10.16 8.80
C GLU A 166 19.00 11.61 9.32
N ARG A 167 18.57 12.58 8.50
CA ARG A 167 18.43 13.96 8.96
C ARG A 167 17.39 14.12 10.06
N ALA A 168 16.28 13.41 9.97
CA ALA A 168 15.23 13.42 10.99
C ALA A 168 15.76 12.83 12.31
N ARG A 169 16.51 11.72 12.25
CA ARG A 169 17.19 11.09 13.39
C ARG A 169 18.11 12.08 14.11
N VAL A 170 19.00 12.78 13.39
CA VAL A 170 19.92 13.74 13.96
C VAL A 170 19.17 14.91 14.63
N ARG A 171 18.14 15.44 13.97
CA ARG A 171 17.30 16.51 14.56
C ARG A 171 16.57 16.06 15.82
N GLY A 172 16.07 14.83 15.86
CA GLY A 172 15.44 14.22 17.02
C GLY A 172 16.39 14.14 18.22
N SER A 173 17.60 13.61 17.99
CA SER A 173 18.64 13.51 19.03
C SER A 173 19.04 14.87 19.61
N LEU A 174 19.18 15.90 18.77
CA LEU A 174 19.50 17.26 19.22
C LEU A 174 18.39 17.90 20.07
N LYS A 175 17.12 17.60 19.79
CA LYS A 175 15.99 18.08 20.60
C LYS A 175 16.01 17.47 22.00
N VAL A 176 16.31 16.18 22.13
CA VAL A 176 16.41 15.48 23.41
C VAL A 176 17.52 16.08 24.25
N LEU A 177 18.68 16.36 23.67
CA LEU A 177 19.82 16.98 24.38
C LEU A 177 19.53 18.41 24.86
N ARG A 178 18.68 19.16 24.15
CA ARG A 178 18.32 20.54 24.52
C ARG A 178 17.12 20.64 25.47
N GLY A 179 16.28 19.64 25.54
CA GLY A 179 15.09 19.61 26.39
C GLY A 179 15.33 19.01 27.80
N GLY A 180 16.53 18.53 28.06
CA GLY A 180 16.93 17.93 29.34
C GLY A 180 17.72 18.89 30.30
N ALA A 181 17.60 20.22 30.08
CA ALA A 181 18.20 21.24 30.94
C ALA A 181 17.13 22.01 31.70
#